data_297cc4db860c921b27aec5e65d86f870
#
_entry.id   297cc4db860c921b27aec5e65d86f870
#
_cell.length_a   1.000
_cell.length_b   1.000
_cell.length_c   1.000
_cell.angle_alpha   90.00
_cell.angle_beta   90.00
_cell.angle_gamma   90.00
#
_symmetry.space_group_name_H-M   'P 1'
#
loop_
_entity.id
_entity.type
_entity.pdbx_description
1 polymer ?
#
loop_
_entity_poly.entity_id
_entity_poly.type
_entity_poly.pdbx_seq_one_letter_code
_entity_poly.pdbx_strand_id
1 'polypeptide(L)'
;MKVIMPMAGKGTRLLPLTKRVPKPLVNVAGQPVMDYVMDALRRAGKLDELIIITGHLKEKVEAYVREHYDIPARFIEQKVLDGTAGAVNLARPYVDGPVIVIFVDTLFDADLSIVKTSKADGIIWTKEVEDYQRFGVVVTDKQGYMTKIVEKPSTPISRRANIGLQYVKDWRTLFEGIEHVIKSPPGKGGEFYLTDAFQYMVDKGKTLFVSEVGGWYDCGKVDTLLETNEHLLKHGRGKRPAKVPAGVQIKDPVYVEDGVSLRDATLGPNVAIEAGSTVEGSTIANSILGRGVRVRNATVSGSVVGDKQVIEGREVKDSVMDAGELAAAR
;
A
#
# COMPACT_ATOMS: atom_id res chain seq x y z
N MET A 1 5.76 -19.35 7.58
CA MET A 1 4.36 -18.90 7.40
C MET A 1 4.19 -18.35 6.01
N LYS A 2 3.12 -18.74 5.31
CA LYS A 2 2.81 -18.22 3.96
C LYS A 2 2.09 -16.87 4.04
N VAL A 3 2.26 -16.05 3.01
CA VAL A 3 1.63 -14.73 2.91
C VAL A 3 0.88 -14.64 1.59
N ILE A 4 -0.42 -14.32 1.63
CA ILE A 4 -1.24 -14.03 0.45
C ILE A 4 -1.25 -12.52 0.24
N MET A 5 -0.87 -12.08 -0.95
CA MET A 5 -0.74 -10.66 -1.31
C MET A 5 -1.61 -10.34 -2.54
N PRO A 6 -2.90 -9.99 -2.37
CA PRO A 6 -3.74 -9.54 -3.48
C PRO A 6 -3.26 -8.19 -4.00
N MET A 7 -2.85 -8.13 -5.28
CA MET A 7 -2.38 -6.90 -5.93
C MET A 7 -2.76 -6.80 -7.41
N ALA A 8 -3.88 -7.42 -7.80
CA ALA A 8 -4.34 -7.43 -9.19
C ALA A 8 -4.94 -6.10 -9.68
N GLY A 9 -5.25 -5.18 -8.77
CA GLY A 9 -5.95 -3.94 -9.04
C GLY A 9 -5.20 -2.96 -9.94
N LYS A 10 -5.94 -2.19 -10.76
CA LYS A 10 -5.39 -1.22 -11.72
C LYS A 10 -4.83 0.07 -11.08
N GLY A 11 -5.16 0.38 -9.83
CA GLY A 11 -4.69 1.60 -9.16
C GLY A 11 -5.20 2.90 -9.82
N THR A 12 -6.44 2.93 -10.27
CA THR A 12 -7.01 4.02 -11.11
C THR A 12 -6.95 5.41 -10.47
N ARG A 13 -6.88 5.50 -9.13
CA ARG A 13 -6.76 6.77 -8.40
C ARG A 13 -5.37 7.42 -8.49
N LEU A 14 -4.37 6.70 -8.99
CA LEU A 14 -3.00 7.17 -9.23
C LEU A 14 -2.67 7.33 -10.73
N LEU A 15 -3.70 7.32 -11.60
CA LEU A 15 -3.48 7.58 -13.02
C LEU A 15 -2.97 9.03 -13.23
N PRO A 16 -2.07 9.26 -14.21
CA PRO A 16 -1.56 8.31 -15.22
C PRO A 16 -0.41 7.39 -14.76
N LEU A 17 0.18 7.61 -13.60
CA LEU A 17 1.34 6.86 -13.08
C LEU A 17 1.15 5.33 -13.17
N THR A 18 -0.02 4.85 -12.76
CA THR A 18 -0.33 3.41 -12.75
C THR A 18 -0.63 2.80 -14.13
N LYS A 19 -0.55 3.57 -15.21
CA LYS A 19 -0.44 2.99 -16.57
C LYS A 19 0.89 2.27 -16.77
N ARG A 20 1.93 2.67 -16.05
CA ARG A 20 3.32 2.19 -16.24
C ARG A 20 3.92 1.55 -15.01
N VAL A 21 3.50 1.95 -13.80
CA VAL A 21 4.01 1.44 -12.53
C VAL A 21 2.87 0.73 -11.80
N PRO A 22 2.98 -0.58 -11.49
CA PRO A 22 1.96 -1.23 -10.68
C PRO A 22 1.90 -0.61 -9.29
N LYS A 23 0.70 -0.47 -8.72
CA LYS A 23 0.46 0.24 -7.45
C LYS A 23 1.42 -0.16 -6.31
N PRO A 24 1.72 -1.46 -6.07
CA PRO A 24 2.65 -1.87 -5.03
C PRO A 24 4.10 -1.37 -5.24
N LEU A 25 4.45 -1.03 -6.47
CA LEU A 25 5.79 -0.55 -6.83
C LEU A 25 5.87 0.97 -6.98
N VAL A 26 4.83 1.70 -6.61
CA VAL A 26 4.90 3.16 -6.51
C VAL A 26 5.83 3.53 -5.36
N ASN A 27 6.79 4.41 -5.65
CA ASN A 27 7.77 4.84 -4.66
C ASN A 27 7.21 5.93 -3.73
N VAL A 28 7.60 5.85 -2.48
CA VAL A 28 7.35 6.84 -1.43
C VAL A 28 8.58 6.93 -0.54
N ALA A 29 9.06 8.13 -0.27
CA ALA A 29 10.27 8.35 0.53
C ALA A 29 11.46 7.45 0.11
N GLY A 30 11.66 7.28 -1.20
CA GLY A 30 12.82 6.63 -1.80
C GLY A 30 12.75 5.11 -1.98
N GLN A 31 11.62 4.45 -1.68
CA GLN A 31 11.46 3.01 -1.98
C GLN A 31 9.99 2.64 -2.27
N PRO A 32 9.74 1.51 -2.96
CA PRO A 32 8.40 1.03 -3.23
C PRO A 32 7.58 0.75 -1.97
N VAL A 33 6.27 0.99 -2.03
CA VAL A 33 5.32 0.63 -0.96
C VAL A 33 5.48 -0.83 -0.55
N MET A 34 5.70 -1.74 -1.50
CA MET A 34 5.88 -3.16 -1.24
C MET A 34 7.05 -3.46 -0.32
N ASP A 35 8.17 -2.72 -0.42
CA ASP A 35 9.35 -2.95 0.40
C ASP A 35 9.09 -2.64 1.88
N TYR A 36 8.34 -1.57 2.16
CA TYR A 36 7.92 -1.26 3.53
C TYR A 36 7.04 -2.37 4.13
N VAL A 37 6.12 -2.90 3.32
CA VAL A 37 5.26 -4.02 3.72
C VAL A 37 6.10 -5.27 4.00
N MET A 38 7.05 -5.59 3.12
CA MET A 38 7.95 -6.73 3.31
C MET A 38 8.84 -6.58 4.53
N ASP A 39 9.36 -5.39 4.81
CA ASP A 39 10.15 -5.10 6.01
C ASP A 39 9.31 -5.26 7.29
N ALA A 40 8.03 -4.88 7.26
CA ALA A 40 7.11 -5.10 8.36
C ALA A 40 6.82 -6.61 8.57
N LEU A 41 6.55 -7.35 7.50
CA LEU A 41 6.24 -8.78 7.55
C LEU A 41 7.40 -9.63 8.08
N ARG A 42 8.66 -9.27 7.76
CA ARG A 42 9.86 -9.96 8.29
C ARG A 42 9.92 -9.93 9.82
N ARG A 43 9.33 -8.91 10.46
CA ARG A 43 9.23 -8.82 11.93
C ARG A 43 8.25 -9.84 12.53
N ALA A 44 7.26 -10.33 11.77
CA ALA A 44 6.34 -11.38 12.22
C ALA A 44 7.04 -12.74 12.40
N GLY A 45 8.15 -12.96 11.71
CA GLY A 45 8.94 -14.20 11.74
C GLY A 45 9.36 -14.67 10.35
N LYS A 46 9.74 -15.96 10.25
CA LYS A 46 10.15 -16.54 8.98
C LYS A 46 8.97 -16.64 8.02
N LEU A 47 9.15 -16.08 6.85
CA LEU A 47 8.23 -16.22 5.73
C LEU A 47 8.68 -17.39 4.86
N ASP A 48 7.79 -18.34 4.61
CA ASP A 48 8.10 -19.56 3.87
C ASP A 48 7.80 -19.43 2.37
N GLU A 49 6.71 -18.72 2.02
CA GLU A 49 6.29 -18.50 0.64
C GLU A 49 5.42 -17.24 0.54
N LEU A 50 5.60 -16.47 -0.53
CA LEU A 50 4.70 -15.40 -0.95
C LEU A 50 3.75 -15.94 -2.02
N ILE A 51 2.45 -15.85 -1.81
CA ILE A 51 1.41 -16.19 -2.79
C ILE A 51 0.84 -14.86 -3.30
N ILE A 52 1.31 -14.42 -4.44
CA ILE A 52 1.03 -13.10 -4.99
C ILE A 52 -0.06 -13.23 -6.06
N ILE A 53 -1.20 -12.59 -5.79
CA ILE A 53 -2.30 -12.56 -6.74
C ILE A 53 -2.12 -11.34 -7.63
N THR A 54 -1.67 -11.57 -8.85
CA THR A 54 -1.29 -10.54 -9.82
C THR A 54 -2.42 -10.23 -10.82
N GLY A 55 -2.27 -9.14 -11.54
CA GLY A 55 -3.21 -8.72 -12.58
C GLY A 55 -2.59 -7.62 -13.45
N HIS A 56 -2.96 -6.37 -13.22
CA HIS A 56 -2.44 -5.25 -13.98
C HIS A 56 -0.90 -5.13 -13.84
N LEU A 57 -0.19 -5.09 -14.97
CA LEU A 57 1.28 -5.02 -15.05
C LEU A 57 1.99 -6.15 -14.28
N LYS A 58 1.42 -7.37 -14.30
CA LYS A 58 1.92 -8.53 -13.56
C LYS A 58 3.40 -8.80 -13.79
N GLU A 59 3.88 -8.66 -15.03
CA GLU A 59 5.27 -8.93 -15.40
C GLU A 59 6.26 -8.05 -14.61
N LYS A 60 5.88 -6.81 -14.32
CA LYS A 60 6.70 -5.88 -13.52
C LYS A 60 6.75 -6.28 -12.05
N VAL A 61 5.61 -6.71 -11.49
CA VAL A 61 5.54 -7.21 -10.12
C VAL A 61 6.38 -8.48 -10.00
N GLU A 62 6.21 -9.43 -10.92
CA GLU A 62 6.95 -10.69 -10.93
C GLU A 62 8.46 -10.49 -11.04
N ALA A 63 8.89 -9.63 -11.98
CA ALA A 63 10.30 -9.30 -12.15
C ALA A 63 10.88 -8.68 -10.87
N TYR A 64 10.18 -7.67 -10.31
CA TYR A 64 10.62 -7.00 -9.10
C TYR A 64 10.79 -7.97 -7.92
N VAL A 65 9.79 -8.81 -7.67
CA VAL A 65 9.81 -9.77 -6.56
C VAL A 65 10.95 -10.78 -6.70
N ARG A 66 11.17 -11.31 -7.91
CA ARG A 66 12.26 -12.27 -8.18
C ARG A 66 13.64 -11.64 -8.03
N GLU A 67 13.79 -10.35 -8.32
CA GLU A 67 15.07 -9.64 -8.23
C GLU A 67 15.40 -9.20 -6.80
N HIS A 68 14.38 -8.82 -6.01
CA HIS A 68 14.61 -8.13 -4.73
C HIS A 68 14.33 -8.97 -3.47
N TYR A 69 13.61 -10.12 -3.61
CA TYR A 69 13.28 -10.94 -2.44
C TYR A 69 13.77 -12.37 -2.57
N ASP A 70 14.64 -12.78 -1.66
CA ASP A 70 15.09 -14.17 -1.52
C ASP A 70 14.07 -14.98 -0.68
N ILE A 71 12.84 -15.06 -1.18
CA ILE A 71 11.73 -15.81 -0.59
C ILE A 71 11.00 -16.52 -1.73
N PRO A 72 10.69 -17.82 -1.62
CA PRO A 72 9.87 -18.51 -2.60
C PRO A 72 8.60 -17.73 -2.91
N ALA A 73 8.35 -17.46 -4.18
CA ALA A 73 7.19 -16.66 -4.61
C ALA A 73 6.41 -17.39 -5.70
N ARG A 74 5.09 -17.46 -5.51
CA ARG A 74 4.13 -18.00 -6.45
C ARG A 74 3.26 -16.87 -6.98
N PHE A 75 3.12 -16.78 -8.29
CA PHE A 75 2.31 -15.76 -8.94
C PHE A 75 1.08 -16.39 -9.57
N ILE A 76 -0.08 -15.83 -9.27
CA ILE A 76 -1.38 -16.33 -9.76
C ILE A 76 -2.14 -15.13 -10.31
N GLU A 77 -2.53 -15.20 -11.57
CA GLU A 77 -3.26 -14.12 -12.21
C GLU A 77 -4.75 -14.14 -11.85
N GLN A 78 -5.27 -13.06 -11.29
CA GLN A 78 -6.70 -12.83 -11.17
C GLN A 78 -7.25 -12.27 -12.48
N LYS A 79 -7.77 -13.15 -13.32
CA LYS A 79 -8.31 -12.78 -14.64
C LYS A 79 -9.65 -12.04 -14.53
N VAL A 80 -10.46 -12.39 -13.55
CA VAL A 80 -11.75 -11.76 -13.25
C VAL A 80 -11.61 -10.99 -11.95
N LEU A 81 -11.79 -9.68 -11.99
CA LEU A 81 -11.73 -8.80 -10.81
C LEU A 81 -13.08 -8.83 -10.09
N ASP A 82 -13.38 -9.96 -9.45
CA ASP A 82 -14.64 -10.29 -8.77
C ASP A 82 -14.64 -9.94 -7.26
N GLY A 83 -13.60 -9.24 -6.81
CA GLY A 83 -13.48 -8.78 -5.44
C GLY A 83 -12.36 -9.44 -4.65
N THR A 84 -12.27 -9.07 -3.37
CA THR A 84 -11.16 -9.48 -2.49
C THR A 84 -11.24 -10.94 -2.05
N ALA A 85 -12.44 -11.49 -1.90
CA ALA A 85 -12.64 -12.92 -1.61
C ALA A 85 -12.21 -13.78 -2.80
N GLY A 86 -12.60 -13.40 -4.03
CA GLY A 86 -12.18 -14.08 -5.25
C GLY A 86 -10.67 -14.10 -5.43
N ALA A 87 -10.00 -12.95 -5.16
CA ALA A 87 -8.55 -12.87 -5.19
C ALA A 87 -7.90 -13.86 -4.22
N VAL A 88 -8.31 -13.86 -2.95
CA VAL A 88 -7.74 -14.75 -1.91
C VAL A 88 -8.06 -16.22 -2.21
N ASN A 89 -9.22 -16.52 -2.79
CA ASN A 89 -9.60 -17.89 -3.17
C ASN A 89 -8.61 -18.55 -4.14
N LEU A 90 -7.97 -17.78 -5.01
CA LEU A 90 -6.97 -18.30 -5.95
C LEU A 90 -5.75 -18.90 -5.22
N ALA A 91 -5.48 -18.48 -3.99
CA ALA A 91 -4.41 -19.03 -3.17
C ALA A 91 -4.75 -20.38 -2.53
N ARG A 92 -6.03 -20.79 -2.47
CA ARG A 92 -6.53 -21.98 -1.75
C ARG A 92 -5.70 -23.25 -1.98
N PRO A 93 -5.35 -23.64 -3.24
CA PRO A 93 -4.61 -24.88 -3.51
C PRO A 93 -3.19 -24.90 -2.92
N TYR A 94 -2.69 -23.77 -2.50
CA TYR A 94 -1.30 -23.59 -2.06
C TYR A 94 -1.17 -23.27 -0.56
N VAL A 95 -2.30 -23.17 0.15
CA VAL A 95 -2.35 -22.91 1.60
C VAL A 95 -2.58 -24.21 2.35
N ASP A 96 -1.64 -24.54 3.23
CA ASP A 96 -1.59 -25.79 4.01
C ASP A 96 -1.39 -25.56 5.51
N GLY A 97 -1.44 -24.29 5.95
CA GLY A 97 -1.24 -23.88 7.33
C GLY A 97 -1.69 -22.43 7.59
N PRO A 98 -1.38 -21.89 8.77
CA PRO A 98 -1.65 -20.49 9.11
C PRO A 98 -1.08 -19.54 8.08
N VAL A 99 -1.82 -18.47 7.77
CA VAL A 99 -1.51 -17.55 6.69
C VAL A 99 -1.72 -16.10 7.11
N ILE A 100 -0.90 -15.20 6.57
CA ILE A 100 -1.19 -13.76 6.56
C ILE A 100 -1.82 -13.41 5.21
N VAL A 101 -2.89 -12.62 5.25
CA VAL A 101 -3.43 -11.93 4.07
C VAL A 101 -3.13 -10.44 4.25
N ILE A 102 -2.53 -9.82 3.23
CA ILE A 102 -2.18 -8.40 3.26
C ILE A 102 -2.39 -7.74 1.91
N PHE A 103 -3.07 -6.59 1.91
CA PHE A 103 -3.20 -5.72 0.75
C PHE A 103 -2.04 -4.72 0.72
N VAL A 104 -1.30 -4.67 -0.39
CA VAL A 104 -0.05 -3.92 -0.53
C VAL A 104 -0.33 -2.53 -1.11
N ASP A 105 -1.13 -1.76 -0.41
CA ASP A 105 -1.48 -0.39 -0.78
C ASP A 105 -1.48 0.57 0.41
N THR A 106 -1.08 0.09 1.59
CA THR A 106 -0.99 0.86 2.82
C THR A 106 0.25 0.47 3.61
N LEU A 107 0.78 1.41 4.39
CA LEU A 107 1.80 1.18 5.40
C LEU A 107 1.16 1.20 6.78
N PHE A 108 1.78 0.53 7.74
CA PHE A 108 1.21 0.40 9.09
C PHE A 108 2.28 0.21 10.16
N ASP A 109 1.96 0.66 11.36
CA ASP A 109 2.73 0.38 12.59
C ASP A 109 1.97 -0.65 13.43
N ALA A 110 2.20 -1.92 13.13
CA ALA A 110 1.58 -3.05 13.82
C ALA A 110 2.61 -3.88 14.58
N ASP A 111 2.25 -4.33 15.76
CA ASP A 111 2.97 -5.43 16.41
C ASP A 111 2.54 -6.77 15.81
N LEU A 112 3.37 -7.31 14.93
CA LEU A 112 3.14 -8.60 14.30
C LEU A 112 3.64 -9.77 15.16
N SER A 113 4.32 -9.53 16.28
CA SER A 113 4.80 -10.60 17.17
C SER A 113 3.66 -11.34 17.85
N ILE A 114 2.49 -10.69 17.99
CA ILE A 114 1.29 -11.28 18.58
C ILE A 114 0.79 -12.54 17.85
N VAL A 115 1.15 -12.76 16.58
CA VAL A 115 0.81 -13.98 15.84
C VAL A 115 1.42 -15.23 16.48
N LYS A 116 2.54 -15.09 17.21
CA LYS A 116 3.26 -16.21 17.86
C LYS A 116 2.60 -16.67 19.15
N THR A 117 1.89 -15.78 19.83
CA THR A 117 1.33 -15.99 21.18
C THR A 117 -0.18 -16.09 21.20
N SER A 118 -0.86 -15.60 20.15
CA SER A 118 -2.32 -15.59 20.09
C SER A 118 -2.89 -17.00 20.10
N LYS A 119 -3.92 -17.18 20.94
CA LYS A 119 -4.72 -18.41 20.97
C LYS A 119 -5.94 -18.34 20.05
N ALA A 120 -6.26 -17.16 19.51
CA ALA A 120 -7.37 -16.93 18.60
C ALA A 120 -7.20 -17.69 17.27
N ASP A 121 -8.31 -17.95 16.60
CA ASP A 121 -8.34 -18.57 15.26
C ASP A 121 -7.85 -17.60 14.18
N GLY A 122 -7.81 -16.29 14.46
CA GLY A 122 -7.23 -15.27 13.62
C GLY A 122 -7.06 -13.94 14.33
N ILE A 123 -6.37 -13.01 13.67
CA ILE A 123 -6.15 -11.63 14.13
C ILE A 123 -6.49 -10.69 12.99
N ILE A 124 -7.29 -9.67 13.26
CA ILE A 124 -7.64 -8.60 12.32
C ILE A 124 -7.02 -7.30 12.85
N TRP A 125 -6.16 -6.66 12.06
CA TRP A 125 -5.64 -5.34 12.45
C TRP A 125 -6.56 -4.24 11.96
N THR A 126 -6.79 -3.26 12.83
CA THR A 126 -7.74 -2.16 12.60
C THR A 126 -7.13 -0.82 12.97
N LYS A 127 -7.70 0.25 12.40
CA LYS A 127 -7.46 1.64 12.79
C LYS A 127 -8.79 2.37 12.97
N GLU A 128 -8.89 3.20 13.98
CA GLU A 128 -10.03 4.09 14.13
C GLU A 128 -9.94 5.23 13.10
N VAL A 129 -11.03 5.44 12.33
CA VAL A 129 -11.11 6.42 11.24
C VAL A 129 -12.44 7.16 11.25
N GLU A 130 -12.45 8.38 10.72
CA GLU A 130 -13.67 9.17 10.57
C GLU A 130 -14.48 8.73 9.33
N ASP A 131 -13.83 8.44 8.23
CA ASP A 131 -14.45 8.07 6.94
C ASP A 131 -14.70 6.56 6.81
N TYR A 132 -15.24 5.95 7.85
CA TYR A 132 -15.47 4.52 7.99
C TYR A 132 -16.24 3.87 6.82
N GLN A 133 -17.09 4.65 6.11
CA GLN A 133 -17.94 4.17 5.00
C GLN A 133 -17.12 3.61 3.81
N ARG A 134 -15.83 3.86 3.77
CA ARG A 134 -14.94 3.39 2.70
C ARG A 134 -14.37 2.00 2.95
N PHE A 135 -14.50 1.49 4.16
CA PHE A 135 -13.76 0.31 4.63
C PHE A 135 -14.72 -0.75 5.20
N GLY A 136 -14.21 -1.96 5.35
CA GLY A 136 -14.79 -2.94 6.23
C GLY A 136 -14.62 -2.51 7.68
N VAL A 137 -15.70 -2.35 8.45
CA VAL A 137 -15.62 -1.93 9.85
C VAL A 137 -15.96 -3.05 10.81
N VAL A 138 -15.24 -3.08 11.92
CA VAL A 138 -15.25 -4.17 12.90
C VAL A 138 -15.91 -3.72 14.21
N VAL A 139 -16.78 -4.56 14.75
CA VAL A 139 -17.34 -4.45 16.10
C VAL A 139 -16.74 -5.55 16.97
N THR A 140 -16.34 -5.21 18.20
CA THR A 140 -15.76 -6.15 19.15
C THR A 140 -16.60 -6.30 20.42
N ASP A 141 -16.43 -7.42 21.09
CA ASP A 141 -16.85 -7.58 22.48
C ASP A 141 -15.89 -6.86 23.44
N LYS A 142 -16.16 -7.00 24.75
CA LYS A 142 -15.35 -6.40 25.83
C LYS A 142 -13.95 -7.03 25.96
N GLN A 143 -13.73 -8.22 25.42
CA GLN A 143 -12.48 -8.97 25.44
C GLN A 143 -11.62 -8.67 24.20
N GLY A 144 -12.14 -7.87 23.23
CA GLY A 144 -11.44 -7.51 22.00
C GLY A 144 -11.61 -8.53 20.87
N TYR A 145 -12.55 -9.47 21.00
CA TYR A 145 -12.86 -10.38 19.90
C TYR A 145 -13.93 -9.80 18.98
N MET A 146 -13.77 -10.03 17.68
CA MET A 146 -14.71 -9.58 16.66
C MET A 146 -16.06 -10.29 16.82
N THR A 147 -17.13 -9.50 16.92
CA THR A 147 -18.51 -9.97 16.91
C THR A 147 -19.20 -9.71 15.57
N LYS A 148 -18.77 -8.67 14.87
CA LYS A 148 -19.32 -8.30 13.57
C LYS A 148 -18.30 -7.56 12.71
N ILE A 149 -18.36 -7.80 11.39
CA ILE A 149 -17.67 -7.00 10.39
C ILE A 149 -18.63 -6.70 9.25
N VAL A 150 -18.64 -5.46 8.75
CA VAL A 150 -19.49 -5.04 7.63
C VAL A 150 -18.67 -4.23 6.64
N GLU A 151 -18.67 -4.64 5.39
CA GLU A 151 -17.99 -3.90 4.32
C GLU A 151 -18.78 -2.66 3.93
N LYS A 152 -18.11 -1.52 3.90
CA LYS A 152 -18.64 -0.21 3.46
C LYS A 152 -20.05 0.09 3.98
N PRO A 153 -20.26 0.09 5.31
CA PRO A 153 -21.58 0.25 5.89
C PRO A 153 -22.16 1.64 5.61
N SER A 154 -23.47 1.69 5.41
CA SER A 154 -24.19 2.96 5.22
C SER A 154 -24.47 3.70 6.55
N THR A 155 -24.38 2.99 7.67
CA THR A 155 -24.64 3.53 9.03
C THR A 155 -23.43 3.33 9.93
N PRO A 156 -23.18 4.20 10.91
CA PRO A 156 -22.02 4.13 11.79
C PRO A 156 -22.19 3.03 12.85
N ILE A 157 -21.88 1.78 12.48
CA ILE A 157 -21.86 0.66 13.44
C ILE A 157 -20.57 0.61 14.25
N SER A 158 -19.47 1.11 13.68
CA SER A 158 -18.15 1.22 14.29
C SER A 158 -17.29 2.18 13.46
N ARG A 159 -16.20 2.69 14.04
CA ARG A 159 -15.16 3.46 13.33
C ARG A 159 -13.88 2.67 13.16
N ARG A 160 -13.82 1.42 13.63
CA ARG A 160 -12.64 0.55 13.51
C ARG A 160 -12.58 -0.05 12.12
N ALA A 161 -11.84 0.59 11.22
CA ALA A 161 -11.60 0.11 9.87
C ALA A 161 -10.61 -1.05 9.86
N ASN A 162 -10.93 -2.13 9.15
CA ASN A 162 -9.98 -3.18 8.79
C ASN A 162 -8.95 -2.59 7.83
N ILE A 163 -7.67 -2.67 8.20
CA ILE A 163 -6.58 -2.05 7.43
C ILE A 163 -6.07 -2.92 6.28
N GLY A 164 -6.69 -4.07 6.03
CA GLY A 164 -6.21 -4.98 4.98
C GLY A 164 -5.05 -5.88 5.41
N LEU A 165 -4.80 -6.03 6.70
CA LEU A 165 -3.84 -6.96 7.28
C LEU A 165 -4.56 -7.93 8.20
N GLN A 166 -4.43 -9.24 7.93
CA GLN A 166 -5.04 -10.29 8.73
C GLN A 166 -4.10 -11.48 8.87
N TYR A 167 -4.06 -12.07 10.06
CA TYR A 167 -3.48 -13.37 10.30
C TYR A 167 -4.61 -14.38 10.53
N VAL A 168 -4.58 -15.51 9.86
CA VAL A 168 -5.61 -16.54 9.98
C VAL A 168 -4.96 -17.88 10.30
N LYS A 169 -5.15 -18.31 11.56
CA LYS A 169 -4.69 -19.60 12.04
C LYS A 169 -5.59 -20.72 11.54
N ASP A 170 -6.90 -20.54 11.62
CA ASP A 170 -7.88 -21.47 11.06
C ASP A 170 -8.18 -21.13 9.58
N TRP A 171 -7.17 -21.36 8.75
CA TRP A 171 -7.25 -21.14 7.30
C TRP A 171 -8.33 -21.99 6.61
N ARG A 172 -8.69 -23.17 7.17
CA ARG A 172 -9.71 -24.04 6.59
C ARG A 172 -11.08 -23.37 6.65
N THR A 173 -11.47 -22.88 7.82
CA THR A 173 -12.74 -22.14 7.97
C THR A 173 -12.74 -20.83 7.17
N LEU A 174 -11.59 -20.15 7.00
CA LEU A 174 -11.50 -19.00 6.10
C LEU A 174 -11.89 -19.40 4.67
N PHE A 175 -11.29 -20.45 4.11
CA PHE A 175 -11.59 -20.88 2.74
C PHE A 175 -13.00 -21.48 2.58
N GLU A 176 -13.58 -22.08 3.61
CA GLU A 176 -14.99 -22.44 3.64
C GLU A 176 -15.87 -21.19 3.57
N GLY A 177 -15.54 -20.16 4.34
CA GLY A 177 -16.23 -18.87 4.30
C GLY A 177 -16.12 -18.18 2.93
N ILE A 178 -14.94 -18.17 2.33
CA ILE A 178 -14.74 -17.63 0.97
C ILE A 178 -15.61 -18.40 -0.05
N GLU A 179 -15.64 -19.71 0.02
CA GLU A 179 -16.47 -20.53 -0.87
C GLU A 179 -17.97 -20.22 -0.69
N HIS A 180 -18.42 -20.04 0.57
CA HIS A 180 -19.77 -19.63 0.89
C HIS A 180 -20.10 -18.25 0.27
N VAL A 181 -19.22 -17.28 0.43
CA VAL A 181 -19.39 -15.92 -0.12
C VAL A 181 -19.48 -15.95 -1.64
N ILE A 182 -18.61 -16.69 -2.33
CA ILE A 182 -18.59 -16.77 -3.80
C ILE A 182 -19.87 -17.46 -4.36
N LYS A 183 -20.48 -18.38 -3.60
CA LYS A 183 -21.75 -19.03 -3.96
C LYS A 183 -22.99 -18.19 -3.63
N SER A 184 -22.83 -17.12 -2.88
CA SER A 184 -23.90 -16.20 -2.49
C SER A 184 -24.03 -15.05 -3.51
N PRO A 185 -25.15 -14.30 -3.52
CA PRO A 185 -25.22 -13.09 -4.32
C PRO A 185 -24.07 -12.12 -3.99
N PRO A 186 -23.43 -11.49 -4.99
CA PRO A 186 -22.34 -10.57 -4.74
C PRO A 186 -22.82 -9.34 -3.96
N GLY A 187 -21.87 -8.73 -3.23
CA GLY A 187 -22.11 -7.52 -2.48
C GLY A 187 -22.21 -6.27 -3.35
N LYS A 188 -22.09 -5.10 -2.72
CA LYS A 188 -22.13 -3.80 -3.40
C LYS A 188 -21.10 -3.72 -4.52
N GLY A 189 -21.53 -3.29 -5.70
CA GLY A 189 -20.66 -3.21 -6.88
C GLY A 189 -20.41 -4.53 -7.60
N GLY A 190 -21.08 -5.61 -7.23
CA GLY A 190 -20.90 -6.92 -7.86
C GLY A 190 -19.65 -7.66 -7.39
N GLU A 191 -19.07 -7.26 -6.25
CA GLU A 191 -17.83 -7.83 -5.69
C GLU A 191 -18.11 -8.81 -4.55
N PHE A 192 -17.26 -9.84 -4.43
CA PHE A 192 -17.21 -10.74 -3.29
C PHE A 192 -16.17 -10.25 -2.29
N TYR A 193 -16.62 -9.87 -1.09
CA TYR A 193 -15.74 -9.28 -0.09
C TYR A 193 -15.15 -10.32 0.86
N LEU A 194 -13.86 -10.19 1.13
CA LEU A 194 -13.17 -11.05 2.12
C LEU A 194 -13.70 -10.83 3.54
N THR A 195 -14.22 -9.64 3.85
CA THR A 195 -14.85 -9.30 5.12
C THR A 195 -16.06 -10.20 5.41
N ASP A 196 -16.82 -10.61 4.39
CA ASP A 196 -17.96 -11.51 4.58
C ASP A 196 -17.49 -12.94 4.95
N ALA A 197 -16.31 -13.35 4.47
CA ALA A 197 -15.72 -14.62 4.90
C ALA A 197 -15.25 -14.58 6.36
N PHE A 198 -14.77 -13.43 6.85
CA PHE A 198 -14.48 -13.28 8.28
C PHE A 198 -15.76 -13.28 9.13
N GLN A 199 -16.86 -12.67 8.65
CA GLN A 199 -18.15 -12.79 9.32
C GLN A 199 -18.62 -14.25 9.40
N TYR A 200 -18.48 -15.00 8.30
CA TYR A 200 -18.76 -16.44 8.31
C TYR A 200 -17.96 -17.21 9.38
N MET A 201 -16.66 -16.89 9.55
CA MET A 201 -15.84 -17.50 10.61
C MET A 201 -16.44 -17.25 12.00
N VAL A 202 -16.83 -15.99 12.28
CA VAL A 202 -17.48 -15.61 13.56
C VAL A 202 -18.78 -16.37 13.76
N ASP A 203 -19.63 -16.45 12.73
CA ASP A 203 -20.91 -17.15 12.76
C ASP A 203 -20.74 -18.66 12.99
N LYS A 204 -19.57 -19.22 12.65
CA LYS A 204 -19.15 -20.60 12.95
C LYS A 204 -18.49 -20.74 14.34
N GLY A 205 -18.54 -19.69 15.18
CA GLY A 205 -17.98 -19.72 16.52
C GLY A 205 -16.47 -19.60 16.59
N LYS A 206 -15.81 -19.15 15.51
CA LYS A 206 -14.36 -18.90 15.52
C LYS A 206 -14.03 -17.57 16.17
N THR A 207 -12.91 -17.54 16.85
CA THR A 207 -12.44 -16.35 17.58
C THR A 207 -11.48 -15.55 16.70
N LEU A 208 -11.84 -14.33 16.36
CA LEU A 208 -10.98 -13.40 15.66
C LEU A 208 -10.64 -12.23 16.58
N PHE A 209 -9.37 -12.16 17.02
CA PHE A 209 -8.90 -11.08 17.89
C PHE A 209 -8.67 -9.81 17.07
N VAL A 210 -9.08 -8.67 17.61
CA VAL A 210 -8.90 -7.37 16.94
C VAL A 210 -7.77 -6.60 17.61
N SER A 211 -6.73 -6.27 16.84
CA SER A 211 -5.59 -5.49 17.29
C SER A 211 -5.60 -4.13 16.62
N GLU A 212 -5.41 -3.07 17.37
CA GLU A 212 -5.30 -1.73 16.83
C GLU A 212 -3.84 -1.43 16.43
N VAL A 213 -3.66 -0.73 15.30
CA VAL A 213 -2.33 -0.27 14.86
C VAL A 213 -2.04 1.15 15.33
N GLY A 214 -0.77 1.43 15.62
CA GLY A 214 -0.32 2.77 15.98
C GLY A 214 -0.49 3.79 14.86
N GLY A 215 -0.08 3.42 13.64
CA GLY A 215 -0.19 4.21 12.43
C GLY A 215 -0.73 3.40 11.24
N TRP A 216 -1.44 4.07 10.34
CA TRP A 216 -1.93 3.51 9.09
C TRP A 216 -1.92 4.59 8.01
N TYR A 217 -1.19 4.33 6.92
CA TYR A 217 -0.85 5.32 5.91
C TYR A 217 -1.23 4.80 4.53
N ASP A 218 -2.27 5.39 3.93
CA ASP A 218 -2.78 5.00 2.60
C ASP A 218 -1.86 5.52 1.49
N CYS A 219 -1.46 4.63 0.58
CA CYS A 219 -0.72 4.94 -0.64
C CYS A 219 -1.58 4.78 -1.90
N GLY A 220 -2.89 4.82 -1.76
CA GLY A 220 -3.84 4.53 -2.83
C GLY A 220 -4.32 5.73 -3.63
N LYS A 221 -4.05 6.95 -3.16
CA LYS A 221 -4.37 8.22 -3.82
C LYS A 221 -3.15 9.14 -3.76
N VAL A 222 -3.17 10.22 -4.53
CA VAL A 222 -2.06 11.17 -4.59
C VAL A 222 -1.89 11.94 -3.30
N ASP A 223 -2.98 12.48 -2.75
CA ASP A 223 -3.00 13.21 -1.49
C ASP A 223 -2.44 12.35 -0.34
N THR A 224 -2.99 11.16 -0.14
CA THR A 224 -2.55 10.26 0.92
C THR A 224 -1.13 9.68 0.68
N LEU A 225 -0.70 9.51 -0.58
CA LEU A 225 0.66 9.14 -0.91
C LEU A 225 1.66 10.23 -0.50
N LEU A 226 1.33 11.51 -0.74
CA LEU A 226 2.15 12.66 -0.33
C LEU A 226 2.18 12.83 1.19
N GLU A 227 1.05 12.63 1.89
CA GLU A 227 0.99 12.59 3.35
C GLU A 227 1.86 11.46 3.93
N THR A 228 1.82 10.28 3.30
CA THR A 228 2.69 9.16 3.67
C THR A 228 4.16 9.48 3.44
N ASN A 229 4.49 10.14 2.31
CA ASN A 229 5.84 10.62 2.03
C ASN A 229 6.34 11.58 3.12
N GLU A 230 5.55 12.59 3.46
CA GLU A 230 5.85 13.53 4.54
C GLU A 230 6.08 12.81 5.86
N HIS A 231 5.18 11.89 6.24
CA HIS A 231 5.30 11.10 7.47
C HIS A 231 6.63 10.33 7.52
N LEU A 232 6.95 9.58 6.48
CA LEU A 232 8.16 8.78 6.40
C LEU A 232 9.42 9.63 6.45
N LEU A 233 9.44 10.76 5.73
CA LEU A 233 10.56 11.68 5.73
C LEU A 233 10.83 12.29 7.12
N LYS A 234 9.77 12.62 7.87
CA LYS A 234 9.85 13.10 9.25
C LYS A 234 10.30 12.02 10.25
N HIS A 235 10.05 10.73 9.92
CA HIS A 235 10.32 9.60 10.81
C HIS A 235 11.49 8.72 10.36
N GLY A 236 12.58 9.34 9.92
CA GLY A 236 13.86 8.67 9.70
C GLY A 236 14.17 8.23 8.26
N ARG A 237 13.27 8.54 7.29
CA ARG A 237 13.56 8.28 5.87
C ARG A 237 14.16 9.49 5.14
N GLY A 238 14.27 10.64 5.80
CA GLY A 238 14.93 11.81 5.24
C GLY A 238 16.40 11.53 4.92
N LYS A 239 16.87 11.97 3.75
CA LYS A 239 18.26 11.88 3.30
C LYS A 239 18.60 13.12 2.50
N ARG A 240 19.58 13.88 2.97
CA ARG A 240 20.17 14.99 2.20
C ARG A 240 21.24 14.47 1.25
N PRO A 241 21.53 15.17 0.13
CA PRO A 241 22.70 14.86 -0.68
C PRO A 241 23.98 15.04 0.16
N ALA A 242 24.99 14.19 -0.07
CA ALA A 242 26.24 14.21 0.67
C ALA A 242 26.97 15.58 0.59
N LYS A 243 26.77 16.30 -0.52
CA LYS A 243 27.27 17.68 -0.71
C LYS A 243 26.13 18.51 -1.32
N VAL A 244 25.80 19.61 -0.65
CA VAL A 244 24.86 20.60 -1.17
C VAL A 244 25.63 21.59 -2.05
N PRO A 245 25.34 21.69 -3.36
CA PRO A 245 26.02 22.64 -4.25
C PRO A 245 25.73 24.09 -3.87
N ALA A 246 26.63 25.01 -4.25
CA ALA A 246 26.36 26.45 -4.13
C ALA A 246 25.09 26.82 -4.93
N GLY A 247 24.30 27.76 -4.40
CA GLY A 247 23.02 28.15 -5.01
C GLY A 247 21.85 27.21 -4.71
N VAL A 248 22.06 26.07 -4.03
CA VAL A 248 21.00 25.15 -3.63
C VAL A 248 20.56 25.39 -2.19
N GLN A 249 19.25 25.52 -1.98
CA GLN A 249 18.62 25.64 -0.66
C GLN A 249 17.80 24.37 -0.35
N ILE A 250 17.98 23.82 0.85
CA ILE A 250 17.23 22.63 1.29
C ILE A 250 16.44 22.96 2.56
N LYS A 251 15.13 22.77 2.49
CA LYS A 251 14.17 22.87 3.61
C LYS A 251 13.71 21.46 3.98
N ASP A 252 14.16 20.96 5.13
CA ASP A 252 13.80 19.60 5.59
C ASP A 252 12.30 19.46 5.90
N PRO A 253 11.78 18.21 5.88
CA PRO A 253 12.48 16.99 5.50
C PRO A 253 12.55 16.79 3.99
N VAL A 254 13.62 16.17 3.52
CA VAL A 254 13.80 15.77 2.12
C VAL A 254 14.42 14.37 2.02
N TYR A 255 14.17 13.68 0.91
CA TYR A 255 14.92 12.53 0.45
C TYR A 255 15.50 12.84 -0.93
N VAL A 256 16.81 12.83 -1.03
CA VAL A 256 17.53 13.03 -2.30
C VAL A 256 18.43 11.81 -2.50
N GLU A 257 18.11 11.01 -3.49
CA GLU A 257 18.87 9.80 -3.82
C GLU A 257 20.21 10.16 -4.42
N ASP A 258 21.21 9.28 -4.24
CA ASP A 258 22.53 9.49 -4.83
C ASP A 258 22.43 9.51 -6.36
N GLY A 259 23.20 10.37 -7.03
CA GLY A 259 23.13 10.57 -8.46
C GLY A 259 22.10 11.62 -8.92
N VAL A 260 21.44 12.31 -8.00
CA VAL A 260 20.63 13.50 -8.33
C VAL A 260 21.56 14.71 -8.53
N SER A 261 21.34 15.46 -9.62
CA SER A 261 22.06 16.69 -9.93
C SER A 261 21.23 17.93 -9.57
N LEU A 262 21.79 18.84 -8.79
CA LEU A 262 21.13 20.06 -8.32
C LEU A 262 21.93 21.30 -8.70
N ARG A 263 21.25 22.33 -9.22
CA ARG A 263 21.85 23.65 -9.53
C ARG A 263 20.82 24.76 -9.36
N ASP A 264 21.15 25.79 -8.58
CA ASP A 264 20.30 26.98 -8.37
C ASP A 264 18.85 26.59 -8.03
N ALA A 265 18.68 25.66 -7.07
CA ALA A 265 17.40 25.04 -6.77
C ALA A 265 17.00 25.23 -5.30
N THR A 266 15.68 25.28 -5.06
CA THR A 266 15.11 25.22 -3.71
C THR A 266 14.31 23.91 -3.57
N LEU A 267 14.69 23.07 -2.61
CA LEU A 267 14.05 21.79 -2.35
C LEU A 267 13.41 21.77 -0.96
N GLY A 268 12.21 21.25 -0.89
CA GLY A 268 11.50 20.99 0.36
C GLY A 268 10.52 22.11 0.77
N PRO A 269 9.76 21.85 1.87
CA PRO A 269 9.77 20.60 2.63
C PRO A 269 9.08 19.43 1.90
N ASN A 270 9.23 18.22 2.48
CA ASN A 270 8.50 17.00 2.11
C ASN A 270 8.74 16.54 0.65
N VAL A 271 9.98 16.63 0.19
CA VAL A 271 10.36 16.28 -1.19
C VAL A 271 11.14 14.97 -1.22
N ALA A 272 10.75 14.05 -2.11
CA ALA A 272 11.54 12.87 -2.47
C ALA A 272 11.97 12.97 -3.94
N ILE A 273 13.26 12.79 -4.23
CA ILE A 273 13.82 12.82 -5.59
C ILE A 273 14.68 11.58 -5.81
N GLU A 274 14.36 10.81 -6.84
CA GLU A 274 15.05 9.58 -7.16
C GLU A 274 16.25 9.80 -8.11
N ALA A 275 17.12 8.78 -8.14
CA ALA A 275 18.40 8.80 -8.86
C ALA A 275 18.30 9.19 -10.34
N GLY A 276 19.35 9.82 -10.84
CA GLY A 276 19.45 10.26 -12.23
C GLY A 276 18.61 11.50 -12.56
N SER A 277 17.90 12.07 -11.58
CA SER A 277 17.10 13.28 -11.78
C SER A 277 17.99 14.53 -11.74
N THR A 278 17.54 15.57 -12.45
CA THR A 278 18.21 16.88 -12.52
C THR A 278 17.22 17.98 -12.18
N VAL A 279 17.59 18.88 -11.25
CA VAL A 279 16.77 20.05 -10.87
C VAL A 279 17.63 21.30 -11.01
N GLU A 280 17.22 22.21 -11.88
CA GLU A 280 17.98 23.42 -12.23
C GLU A 280 17.07 24.64 -12.25
N GLY A 281 17.46 25.74 -11.60
CA GLY A 281 16.73 27.01 -11.55
C GLY A 281 15.30 26.88 -11.05
N SER A 282 15.02 25.90 -10.16
CA SER A 282 13.65 25.43 -9.90
C SER A 282 13.34 25.30 -8.41
N THR A 283 12.05 25.34 -8.08
CA THR A 283 11.54 25.12 -6.71
C THR A 283 10.66 23.88 -6.65
N ILE A 284 10.98 22.97 -5.74
CA ILE A 284 10.23 21.74 -5.51
C ILE A 284 9.77 21.69 -4.07
N ALA A 285 8.48 21.42 -3.83
CA ALA A 285 7.91 21.28 -2.48
C ALA A 285 6.80 20.22 -2.46
N ASN A 286 6.63 19.50 -1.33
CA ASN A 286 5.57 18.53 -1.11
C ASN A 286 5.36 17.59 -2.31
N SER A 287 6.43 17.02 -2.87
CA SER A 287 6.37 16.31 -4.15
C SER A 287 7.28 15.10 -4.19
N ILE A 288 6.91 14.13 -5.02
CA ILE A 288 7.72 12.94 -5.31
C ILE A 288 8.11 13.01 -6.79
N LEU A 289 9.43 12.98 -7.07
CA LEU A 289 9.99 12.92 -8.42
C LEU A 289 10.64 11.54 -8.63
N GLY A 290 10.18 10.81 -9.62
CA GLY A 290 10.72 9.51 -10.01
C GLY A 290 12.11 9.60 -10.65
N ARG A 291 12.61 8.48 -11.12
CA ARG A 291 13.96 8.35 -11.70
C ARG A 291 14.14 9.12 -12.99
N GLY A 292 15.26 9.84 -13.10
CA GLY A 292 15.65 10.51 -14.34
C GLY A 292 14.74 11.68 -14.73
N VAL A 293 13.98 12.24 -13.79
CA VAL A 293 13.16 13.44 -14.02
C VAL A 293 14.06 14.67 -14.24
N ARG A 294 13.71 15.51 -15.20
CA ARG A 294 14.41 16.77 -15.45
C ARG A 294 13.48 17.95 -15.21
N VAL A 295 13.85 18.79 -14.26
CA VAL A 295 13.10 20.02 -13.94
C VAL A 295 14.01 21.23 -14.18
N ARG A 296 13.58 22.14 -15.05
CA ARG A 296 14.34 23.35 -15.39
C ARG A 296 13.44 24.59 -15.38
N ASN A 297 13.87 25.62 -14.68
CA ASN A 297 13.16 26.91 -14.61
C ASN A 297 11.66 26.74 -14.33
N ALA A 298 11.32 25.88 -13.34
CA ALA A 298 9.97 25.45 -13.08
C ALA A 298 9.66 25.40 -11.58
N THR A 299 8.37 25.37 -11.23
CA THR A 299 7.90 25.14 -9.87
C THR A 299 7.07 23.86 -9.85
N VAL A 300 7.38 22.94 -8.92
CA VAL A 300 6.62 21.69 -8.71
C VAL A 300 6.16 21.64 -7.27
N SER A 301 4.88 21.53 -7.04
CA SER A 301 4.31 21.44 -5.69
C SER A 301 3.11 20.50 -5.62
N GLY A 302 2.93 19.79 -4.48
CA GLY A 302 1.80 18.90 -4.25
C GLY A 302 1.66 17.79 -5.30
N SER A 303 2.76 17.33 -5.91
CA SER A 303 2.69 16.56 -7.14
C SER A 303 3.52 15.28 -7.09
N VAL A 304 3.05 14.27 -7.85
CA VAL A 304 3.78 13.03 -8.11
C VAL A 304 4.17 12.98 -9.58
N VAL A 305 5.47 12.91 -9.85
CA VAL A 305 6.05 12.91 -11.19
C VAL A 305 6.70 11.55 -11.45
N GLY A 306 6.20 10.83 -12.43
CA GLY A 306 6.75 9.54 -12.85
C GLY A 306 8.13 9.64 -13.49
N ASP A 307 8.70 8.50 -13.82
CA ASP A 307 10.07 8.40 -14.34
C ASP A 307 10.26 9.13 -15.67
N LYS A 308 11.47 9.72 -15.83
CA LYS A 308 11.96 10.31 -17.08
C LYS A 308 11.08 11.45 -17.66
N GLN A 309 10.27 12.10 -16.79
CA GLN A 309 9.50 13.26 -17.22
C GLN A 309 10.37 14.50 -17.36
N VAL A 310 9.95 15.43 -18.22
CA VAL A 310 10.59 16.72 -18.43
C VAL A 310 9.61 17.84 -18.10
N ILE A 311 10.02 18.72 -17.20
CA ILE A 311 9.26 19.90 -16.76
C ILE A 311 10.14 21.13 -17.00
N GLU A 312 9.75 21.98 -17.92
CA GLU A 312 10.55 23.15 -18.30
C GLU A 312 9.67 24.41 -18.42
N GLY A 313 10.09 25.49 -17.77
CA GLY A 313 9.47 26.80 -17.89
C GLY A 313 8.03 26.89 -17.42
N ARG A 314 7.56 25.99 -16.54
CA ARG A 314 6.13 25.93 -16.11
C ARG A 314 5.94 25.59 -14.65
N GLU A 315 4.73 25.84 -14.17
CA GLU A 315 4.26 25.34 -12.89
C GLU A 315 3.54 24.00 -13.05
N VAL A 316 3.83 23.05 -12.13
CA VAL A 316 3.11 21.78 -11.94
C VAL A 316 2.65 21.76 -10.50
N LYS A 317 1.34 21.81 -10.28
CA LYS A 317 0.75 21.88 -8.96
C LYS A 317 -0.39 20.90 -8.79
N ASP A 318 -0.44 20.24 -7.61
CA ASP A 318 -1.49 19.32 -7.19
C ASP A 318 -1.86 18.32 -8.32
N SER A 319 -0.84 17.64 -8.83
CA SER A 319 -0.95 16.89 -10.08
C SER A 319 -0.20 15.57 -10.07
N VAL A 320 -0.62 14.67 -10.95
CA VAL A 320 0.16 13.47 -11.33
C VAL A 320 0.62 13.63 -12.77
N MET A 321 1.90 13.46 -13.00
CA MET A 321 2.49 13.52 -14.34
C MET A 321 3.22 12.23 -14.66
N ASP A 322 2.86 11.56 -15.75
CA ASP A 322 3.60 10.41 -16.31
C ASP A 322 3.35 10.27 -17.81
N ALA A 323 4.35 9.74 -18.55
CA ALA A 323 4.29 9.49 -20.00
C ALA A 323 3.82 10.71 -20.84
N GLY A 324 4.16 11.94 -20.39
CA GLY A 324 3.73 13.17 -21.04
C GLY A 324 2.30 13.60 -20.72
N GLU A 325 1.56 12.80 -19.94
CA GLU A 325 0.23 13.15 -19.44
C GLU A 325 0.31 13.88 -18.10
N LEU A 326 -0.54 14.88 -17.91
CA LEU A 326 -0.71 15.61 -16.66
C LEU A 326 -2.17 15.49 -16.22
N ALA A 327 -2.42 15.00 -15.02
CA ALA A 327 -3.75 14.92 -14.42
C ALA A 327 -3.76 15.60 -13.06
N ALA A 328 -4.87 16.27 -12.71
CA ALA A 328 -5.05 16.81 -11.36
C ALA A 328 -5.06 15.70 -10.30
N ALA A 329 -4.48 15.97 -9.14
CA ALA A 329 -4.60 15.12 -7.96
C ALA A 329 -6.06 15.08 -7.53
N ARG A 330 -6.64 13.89 -7.36
CA ARG A 330 -8.05 13.68 -6.99
C ARG A 330 -8.17 12.86 -5.71
#